data_1f690f180620647624fbd623ffd59d7e
#
_entry.id   1f690f180620647624fbd623ffd59d7e
#
_cell.length_a   1.000
_cell.length_b   1.000
_cell.length_c   1.000
_cell.angle_alpha   90.00
_cell.angle_beta   90.00
_cell.angle_gamma   90.00
#
_symmetry.space_group_name_H-M   'P 1'
#
loop_
_entity.id
_entity.type
_entity.pdbx_description
1 polymer ?
#
loop_
_entity_poly.entity_id
_entity_poly.type
_entity_poly.pdbx_seq_one_letter_code
_entity_poly.pdbx_strand_id
1 'polypeptide(L)'
;TASLRNISNSQAAVSEIEDRTGLAINLLSGAQEAEYDFVGAARTIDLKSGLLVDIGGGSTELVMYNNMQIQNSISLPIGSLSMYTKFVKHLFPTKKERKKIEECVREMIVRYDVDQWGDCPYVCGVGGTIRNVDRLNSYFYDLSKNNRFVIAENLNWMVKKLENRENKKLVPRETLETLLKVVPERVRTIMPGMIILNTIVKYFNVQSIYVSRAGVREGYLYKQVLTKEGEQNA
;
A
#
# COMPACT_ATOMS: atom_id res chain seq x y z
N THR A 1 4.56 -11.64 5.71
CA THR A 1 3.33 -10.89 5.39
C THR A 1 2.41 -10.79 6.60
N ALA A 2 1.73 -9.65 6.77
CA ALA A 2 0.77 -9.40 7.86
C ALA A 2 -0.30 -10.48 8.01
N SER A 3 -0.71 -11.11 6.92
CA SER A 3 -1.71 -12.19 6.92
C SER A 3 -1.28 -13.42 7.72
N LEU A 4 -0.01 -13.82 7.67
CA LEU A 4 0.53 -14.91 8.48
C LEU A 4 0.98 -14.43 9.87
N ARG A 5 1.51 -13.22 9.96
CA ARG A 5 2.02 -12.65 11.21
C ARG A 5 0.93 -12.39 12.26
N ASN A 6 -0.24 -11.95 11.81
CA ASN A 6 -1.29 -11.41 12.71
C ASN A 6 -2.43 -12.40 13.02
N ILE A 7 -2.30 -13.68 12.67
CA ILE A 7 -3.28 -14.71 13.02
C ILE A 7 -2.87 -15.43 14.32
N SER A 8 -3.86 -15.86 15.10
CA SER A 8 -3.63 -16.52 16.40
C SER A 8 -2.87 -17.84 16.31
N ASN A 9 -2.98 -18.54 15.17
CA ASN A 9 -2.30 -19.81 14.89
C ASN A 9 -1.12 -19.68 13.93
N SER A 10 -0.45 -18.53 13.90
CA SER A 10 0.63 -18.21 12.96
C SER A 10 1.71 -19.32 12.91
N GLN A 11 2.20 -19.75 14.06
CA GLN A 11 3.26 -20.76 14.14
C GLN A 11 2.82 -22.12 13.60
N ALA A 12 1.60 -22.55 13.92
CA ALA A 12 1.04 -23.79 13.40
C ALA A 12 0.85 -23.74 11.87
N ALA A 13 0.37 -22.60 11.35
CA ALA A 13 0.21 -22.39 9.91
C ALA A 13 1.56 -22.40 9.17
N VAL A 14 2.59 -21.78 9.74
CA VAL A 14 3.95 -21.80 9.19
C VAL A 14 4.49 -23.24 9.15
N SER A 15 4.43 -23.97 10.28
CA SER A 15 4.88 -25.36 10.35
C SER A 15 4.17 -26.27 9.33
N GLU A 16 2.84 -26.13 9.20
CA GLU A 16 2.08 -26.92 8.22
C GLU A 16 2.47 -26.61 6.77
N ILE A 17 2.78 -25.36 6.45
CA ILE A 17 3.27 -24.97 5.11
C ILE A 17 4.66 -25.60 4.87
N GLU A 18 5.57 -25.50 5.84
CA GLU A 18 6.92 -26.05 5.75
C GLU A 18 6.89 -27.57 5.56
N ASP A 19 6.08 -28.27 6.36
CA ASP A 19 5.90 -29.72 6.29
C ASP A 19 5.35 -30.18 4.93
N ARG A 20 4.39 -29.44 4.37
CA ARG A 20 3.78 -29.79 3.08
C ARG A 20 4.60 -29.41 1.87
N THR A 21 5.44 -28.40 1.97
CA THR A 21 6.16 -27.86 0.79
C THR A 21 7.65 -28.12 0.81
N GLY A 22 8.22 -28.44 1.96
CA GLY A 22 9.68 -28.52 2.18
C GLY A 22 10.39 -27.16 2.10
N LEU A 23 9.65 -26.05 2.07
CA LEU A 23 10.20 -24.71 1.99
C LEU A 23 10.27 -24.07 3.38
N ALA A 24 11.43 -23.52 3.76
CA ALA A 24 11.56 -22.72 4.97
C ALA A 24 10.84 -21.39 4.85
N ILE A 25 10.00 -21.05 5.83
CA ILE A 25 9.22 -19.83 5.85
C ILE A 25 9.88 -18.79 6.76
N ASN A 26 10.40 -17.72 6.17
CA ASN A 26 10.91 -16.58 6.92
C ASN A 26 9.80 -15.52 7.13
N LEU A 27 9.27 -15.44 8.34
CA LEU A 27 8.18 -14.53 8.69
C LEU A 27 8.73 -13.17 9.06
N LEU A 28 8.66 -12.21 8.15
CA LEU A 28 9.13 -10.85 8.35
C LEU A 28 8.27 -10.09 9.38
N SER A 29 8.90 -9.29 10.23
CA SER A 29 8.22 -8.27 11.02
C SER A 29 7.75 -7.10 10.13
N GLY A 30 6.85 -6.25 10.63
CA GLY A 30 6.43 -5.04 9.89
C GLY A 30 7.59 -4.07 9.63
N ALA A 31 8.53 -3.96 10.57
CA ALA A 31 9.73 -3.15 10.39
C ALA A 31 10.65 -3.70 9.28
N GLN A 32 10.79 -5.02 9.21
CA GLN A 32 11.55 -5.66 8.13
C GLN A 32 10.86 -5.52 6.76
N GLU A 33 9.52 -5.64 6.71
CA GLU A 33 8.78 -5.38 5.48
C GLU A 33 9.03 -3.94 5.00
N ALA A 34 8.89 -2.94 5.88
CA ALA A 34 9.14 -1.53 5.58
C ALA A 34 10.59 -1.27 5.10
N GLU A 35 11.56 -1.89 5.75
CA GLU A 35 12.98 -1.77 5.37
C GLU A 35 13.23 -2.38 3.98
N TYR A 36 12.71 -3.56 3.71
CA TYR A 36 12.90 -4.21 2.40
C TYR A 36 12.14 -3.50 1.28
N ASP A 37 10.97 -2.95 1.55
CA ASP A 37 10.28 -2.08 0.59
C ASP A 37 11.14 -0.89 0.21
N PHE A 38 11.76 -0.23 1.20
CA PHE A 38 12.66 0.89 0.96
C PHE A 38 13.90 0.46 0.15
N VAL A 39 14.58 -0.62 0.53
CA VAL A 39 15.76 -1.13 -0.19
C VAL A 39 15.43 -1.49 -1.64
N GLY A 40 14.27 -2.11 -1.86
CA GLY A 40 13.80 -2.46 -3.21
C GLY A 40 13.48 -1.22 -4.05
N ALA A 41 12.71 -0.29 -3.49
CA ALA A 41 12.28 0.92 -4.18
C ALA A 41 13.44 1.89 -4.47
N ALA A 42 14.35 2.06 -3.51
CA ALA A 42 15.49 2.97 -3.60
C ALA A 42 16.39 2.75 -4.82
N ARG A 43 16.39 1.52 -5.37
CA ARG A 43 17.15 1.17 -6.58
C ARG A 43 16.44 1.51 -7.88
N THR A 44 15.16 1.89 -7.82
CA THR A 44 14.32 2.12 -9.01
C THR A 44 13.79 3.53 -9.10
N ILE A 45 13.92 4.33 -8.05
CA ILE A 45 13.39 5.68 -7.95
C ILE A 45 14.51 6.65 -7.58
N ASP A 46 14.67 7.70 -8.36
CA ASP A 46 15.62 8.79 -8.11
C ASP A 46 14.98 9.89 -7.23
N LEU A 47 14.45 9.51 -6.08
CA LEU A 47 13.95 10.42 -5.05
C LEU A 47 14.85 10.34 -3.82
N LYS A 48 15.64 11.37 -3.58
CA LYS A 48 16.58 11.41 -2.45
C LYS A 48 15.87 11.45 -1.09
N SER A 49 14.70 12.08 -1.04
CA SER A 49 13.92 12.24 0.20
C SER A 49 12.44 12.13 -0.09
N GLY A 50 11.68 11.59 0.87
CA GLY A 50 10.25 11.40 0.70
C GLY A 50 9.64 10.48 1.75
N LEU A 51 8.36 10.15 1.54
CA LEU A 51 7.61 9.16 2.29
C LEU A 51 7.36 7.94 1.40
N LEU A 52 7.88 6.77 1.79
CA LEU A 52 7.48 5.52 1.15
C LEU A 52 6.19 5.01 1.79
N VAL A 53 5.28 4.51 0.95
CA VAL A 53 3.99 3.95 1.36
C VAL A 53 3.77 2.61 0.65
N ASP A 54 3.65 1.51 1.39
CA ASP A 54 3.08 0.26 0.91
C ASP A 54 1.74 -0.03 1.61
N ILE A 55 0.68 -0.26 0.83
CA ILE A 55 -0.63 -0.61 1.35
C ILE A 55 -0.92 -2.07 1.01
N GLY A 56 -0.70 -2.92 1.99
CA GLY A 56 -1.02 -4.34 1.94
C GLY A 56 -2.50 -4.64 2.19
N GLY A 57 -2.81 -5.93 2.38
CA GLY A 57 -4.16 -6.37 2.76
C GLY A 57 -4.48 -6.08 4.22
N GLY A 58 -3.54 -6.28 5.12
CA GLY A 58 -3.71 -6.18 6.58
C GLY A 58 -2.92 -5.08 7.25
N SER A 59 -1.91 -4.54 6.60
CA SER A 59 -1.05 -3.47 7.14
C SER A 59 -0.75 -2.41 6.10
N THR A 60 -0.20 -1.30 6.56
CA THR A 60 0.35 -0.22 5.73
C THR A 60 1.70 0.16 6.31
N GLU A 61 2.74 -0.02 5.53
CA GLU A 61 4.09 0.35 5.86
C GLU A 61 4.34 1.80 5.44
N LEU A 62 4.90 2.58 6.36
CA LEU A 62 5.34 3.96 6.13
C LEU A 62 6.82 4.07 6.45
N VAL A 63 7.60 4.68 5.56
CA VAL A 63 9.03 4.95 5.76
C VAL A 63 9.32 6.39 5.36
N MET A 64 9.66 7.23 6.32
CA MET A 64 10.23 8.55 6.06
C MET A 64 11.72 8.39 5.81
N TYR A 65 12.19 8.87 4.68
CA TYR A 65 13.60 8.81 4.30
C TYR A 65 14.13 10.16 3.84
N ASN A 66 15.40 10.41 4.14
CA ASN A 66 16.12 11.60 3.72
C ASN A 66 17.54 11.22 3.31
N ASN A 67 18.03 11.78 2.18
CA ASN A 67 19.31 11.42 1.58
C ASN A 67 19.51 9.90 1.42
N MET A 68 18.48 9.20 0.98
CA MET A 68 18.46 7.74 0.82
C MET A 68 18.71 6.96 2.12
N GLN A 69 18.44 7.57 3.27
CA GLN A 69 18.54 6.93 4.58
C GLN A 69 17.19 6.96 5.29
N ILE A 70 16.80 5.84 5.86
CA ILE A 70 15.59 5.72 6.68
C ILE A 70 15.75 6.59 7.93
N GLN A 71 14.82 7.52 8.13
CA GLN A 71 14.73 8.34 9.32
C GLN A 71 13.74 7.72 10.33
N ASN A 72 12.57 7.35 9.84
CA ASN A 72 11.53 6.71 10.62
C ASN A 72 10.85 5.62 9.78
N SER A 73 10.43 4.55 10.40
CA SER A 73 9.63 3.51 9.75
C SER A 73 8.63 2.89 10.69
N ILE A 74 7.45 2.55 10.17
CA ILE A 74 6.39 1.91 10.94
C ILE A 74 5.49 1.05 10.06
N SER A 75 4.90 0.01 10.66
CA SER A 75 3.82 -0.77 10.08
C SER A 75 2.54 -0.50 10.86
N LEU A 76 1.60 0.19 10.23
CA LEU A 76 0.27 0.45 10.80
C LEU A 76 -0.64 -0.77 10.57
N PRO A 77 -1.45 -1.20 11.58
CA PRO A 77 -2.33 -2.37 11.47
C PRO A 77 -3.62 -2.04 10.69
N ILE A 78 -3.50 -1.35 9.57
CA ILE A 78 -4.56 -0.99 8.65
C ILE A 78 -4.14 -1.33 7.22
N GLY A 79 -5.00 -2.01 6.47
CA GLY A 79 -4.73 -2.39 5.08
C GLY A 79 -6.02 -2.44 4.26
N SER A 80 -5.89 -2.61 2.97
CA SER A 80 -7.02 -2.56 2.04
C SER A 80 -8.10 -3.60 2.34
N LEU A 81 -7.73 -4.83 2.71
CA LEU A 81 -8.67 -5.89 3.06
C LEU A 81 -9.21 -5.72 4.48
N SER A 82 -8.37 -5.39 5.46
CA SER A 82 -8.83 -5.19 6.84
C SER A 82 -9.82 -4.03 6.96
N MET A 83 -9.60 -2.93 6.23
CA MET A 83 -10.55 -1.82 6.18
C MET A 83 -11.84 -2.20 5.45
N TYR A 84 -11.75 -2.98 4.36
CA TYR A 84 -12.92 -3.53 3.71
C TYR A 84 -13.77 -4.35 4.68
N THR A 85 -13.17 -5.34 5.33
CA THR A 85 -13.86 -6.26 6.24
C THR A 85 -14.47 -5.54 7.44
N LYS A 86 -13.77 -4.53 7.98
CA LYS A 86 -14.21 -3.80 9.18
C LYS A 86 -15.34 -2.80 8.90
N PHE A 87 -15.32 -2.11 7.75
CA PHE A 87 -16.19 -0.96 7.54
C PHE A 87 -17.15 -1.07 6.36
N VAL A 88 -16.89 -1.93 5.38
CA VAL A 88 -17.67 -1.98 4.12
C VAL A 88 -18.65 -3.14 4.18
N LYS A 89 -19.94 -2.80 4.09
CA LYS A 89 -21.03 -3.80 4.15
C LYS A 89 -21.42 -4.37 2.79
N HIS A 90 -21.14 -3.63 1.74
CA HIS A 90 -21.49 -4.00 0.37
C HIS A 90 -20.22 -4.10 -0.49
N LEU A 91 -20.35 -4.11 -1.81
CA LEU A 91 -19.19 -4.23 -2.71
C LEU A 91 -18.28 -3.00 -2.62
N PHE A 92 -18.85 -1.79 -2.50
CA PHE A 92 -18.09 -0.54 -2.37
C PHE A 92 -18.52 0.25 -1.14
N PRO A 93 -17.58 1.00 -0.53
CA PRO A 93 -17.89 1.82 0.60
C PRO A 93 -18.86 2.94 0.22
N THR A 94 -19.86 3.15 1.05
CA THR A 94 -20.70 4.34 1.06
C THR A 94 -19.91 5.55 1.55
N LYS A 95 -20.43 6.76 1.34
CA LYS A 95 -19.82 8.00 1.87
C LYS A 95 -19.59 7.95 3.39
N LYS A 96 -20.52 7.31 4.14
CA LYS A 96 -20.41 7.15 5.59
C LYS A 96 -19.30 6.17 5.95
N GLU A 97 -19.19 5.06 5.23
CA GLU A 97 -18.15 4.05 5.45
C GLU A 97 -16.77 4.57 5.05
N ARG A 98 -16.68 5.34 3.95
CA ARG A 98 -15.45 6.06 3.57
C ARG A 98 -14.95 6.96 4.69
N LYS A 99 -15.83 7.80 5.27
CA LYS A 99 -15.45 8.67 6.39
C LYS A 99 -14.88 7.87 7.58
N LYS A 100 -15.50 6.73 7.91
CA LYS A 100 -14.98 5.87 8.98
C LYS A 100 -13.59 5.31 8.68
N ILE A 101 -13.31 4.96 7.42
CA ILE A 101 -11.97 4.53 7.00
C ILE A 101 -10.99 5.71 7.15
N GLU A 102 -11.35 6.90 6.66
CA GLU A 102 -10.53 8.12 6.78
C GLU A 102 -10.23 8.45 8.25
N GLU A 103 -11.23 8.39 9.13
CA GLU A 103 -11.08 8.60 10.57
C GLU A 103 -10.14 7.57 11.19
N CYS A 104 -10.33 6.28 10.88
CA CYS A 104 -9.47 5.21 11.38
C CYS A 104 -8.00 5.39 10.93
N VAL A 105 -7.76 5.82 9.69
CA VAL A 105 -6.40 6.11 9.21
C VAL A 105 -5.76 7.27 9.99
N ARG A 106 -6.50 8.36 10.21
CA ARG A 106 -6.02 9.51 10.99
C ARG A 106 -5.72 9.14 12.45
N GLU A 107 -6.61 8.36 13.08
CA GLU A 107 -6.39 7.85 14.42
C GLU A 107 -5.11 7.00 14.52
N MET A 108 -4.83 6.18 13.50
CA MET A 108 -3.59 5.38 13.49
C MET A 108 -2.35 6.26 13.30
N ILE A 109 -2.40 7.29 12.44
CA ILE A 109 -1.32 8.25 12.27
C ILE A 109 -0.96 8.92 13.60
N VAL A 110 -1.94 9.42 14.32
CA VAL A 110 -1.73 10.07 15.63
C VAL A 110 -1.28 9.05 16.69
N ARG A 111 -1.94 7.90 16.77
CA ARG A 111 -1.66 6.87 17.77
C ARG A 111 -0.23 6.33 17.71
N TYR A 112 0.38 6.35 16.54
CA TYR A 112 1.73 5.85 16.30
C TYR A 112 2.76 6.98 16.09
N ASP A 113 2.44 8.21 16.51
CA ASP A 113 3.29 9.40 16.45
C ASP A 113 3.82 9.73 15.04
N VAL A 114 3.10 9.28 14.00
CA VAL A 114 3.47 9.54 12.60
C VAL A 114 3.18 10.99 12.20
N ASP A 115 2.28 11.66 12.92
CA ASP A 115 1.96 13.08 12.78
C ASP A 115 3.15 14.02 13.04
N GLN A 116 4.17 13.54 13.74
CA GLN A 116 5.40 14.29 14.04
C GLN A 116 6.41 14.26 12.88
N TRP A 117 6.16 13.49 11.81
CA TRP A 117 7.12 13.34 10.71
C TRP A 117 7.19 14.54 9.76
N GLY A 118 6.23 15.46 9.84
CA GLY A 118 6.17 16.66 9.03
C GLY A 118 5.65 16.46 7.62
N ASP A 119 5.55 17.54 6.86
CA ASP A 119 5.05 17.53 5.48
C ASP A 119 6.02 16.84 4.53
N CYS A 120 5.48 16.18 3.53
CA CYS A 120 6.26 15.50 2.51
C CYS A 120 5.63 15.67 1.12
N PRO A 121 6.26 16.42 0.20
CA PRO A 121 5.67 16.70 -1.10
C PRO A 121 5.57 15.48 -2.03
N TYR A 122 6.36 14.45 -1.78
CA TYR A 122 6.46 13.28 -2.64
C TYR A 122 6.28 11.97 -1.87
N VAL A 123 5.49 11.06 -2.43
CA VAL A 123 5.36 9.69 -1.98
C VAL A 123 6.02 8.75 -2.99
N CYS A 124 6.83 7.82 -2.48
CA CYS A 124 7.22 6.62 -3.19
C CYS A 124 6.21 5.52 -2.86
N GLY A 125 5.32 5.22 -3.77
CA GLY A 125 4.30 4.20 -3.57
C GLY A 125 4.75 2.82 -4.03
N VAL A 126 4.59 1.82 -3.16
CA VAL A 126 4.98 0.43 -3.39
C VAL A 126 3.75 -0.49 -3.34
N GLY A 127 3.88 -1.69 -3.81
CA GLY A 127 2.91 -2.76 -3.64
C GLY A 127 1.74 -2.76 -4.61
N GLY A 128 0.87 -3.74 -4.41
CA GLY A 128 -0.22 -4.03 -5.35
C GLY A 128 -1.30 -2.97 -5.39
N THR A 129 -1.63 -2.39 -4.26
CA THR A 129 -2.64 -1.32 -4.18
C THR A 129 -2.22 -0.11 -5.00
N ILE A 130 -0.98 0.37 -4.80
CA ILE A 130 -0.46 1.55 -5.49
C ILE A 130 -0.35 1.32 -7.00
N ARG A 131 0.14 0.15 -7.43
CA ARG A 131 0.19 -0.20 -8.87
C ARG A 131 -1.20 -0.23 -9.52
N ASN A 132 -2.22 -0.63 -8.80
CA ASN A 132 -3.58 -0.60 -9.32
C ASN A 132 -4.20 0.81 -9.33
N VAL A 133 -3.80 1.67 -8.40
CA VAL A 133 -4.12 3.11 -8.47
C VAL A 133 -3.51 3.75 -9.73
N ASP A 134 -2.26 3.44 -10.06
CA ASP A 134 -1.61 3.91 -11.29
C ASP A 134 -2.31 3.40 -12.56
N ARG A 135 -2.74 2.12 -12.57
CA ARG A 135 -3.54 1.56 -13.69
C ARG A 135 -4.86 2.31 -13.88
N LEU A 136 -5.57 2.62 -12.80
CA LEU A 136 -6.80 3.42 -12.84
C LEU A 136 -6.51 4.86 -13.28
N ASN A 137 -5.45 5.48 -12.79
CA ASN A 137 -5.01 6.81 -13.21
C ASN A 137 -4.71 6.83 -14.71
N SER A 138 -3.95 5.86 -15.21
CA SER A 138 -3.65 5.74 -16.64
C SER A 138 -4.91 5.52 -17.48
N TYR A 139 -5.87 4.75 -17.00
CA TYR A 139 -7.14 4.53 -17.68
C TYR A 139 -8.01 5.79 -17.75
N PHE A 140 -8.15 6.53 -16.64
CA PHE A 140 -9.02 7.71 -16.59
C PHE A 140 -8.46 8.94 -17.32
N TYR A 141 -7.14 9.04 -17.40
CA TYR A 141 -6.45 10.18 -17.99
C TYR A 141 -5.73 9.85 -19.30
N ASP A 142 -6.01 8.67 -19.87
CA ASP A 142 -5.42 8.17 -21.14
C ASP A 142 -3.88 8.29 -21.15
N LEU A 143 -3.25 7.87 -20.05
CA LEU A 143 -1.80 7.96 -19.91
C LEU A 143 -1.12 6.69 -20.47
N SER A 144 0.15 6.82 -20.82
CA SER A 144 0.98 5.70 -21.23
C SER A 144 0.99 4.59 -20.19
N LYS A 145 1.03 3.32 -20.64
CA LYS A 145 1.23 2.14 -19.76
C LYS A 145 2.56 2.17 -19.00
N ASN A 146 3.49 3.01 -19.42
CA ASN A 146 4.76 3.23 -18.74
C ASN A 146 4.71 4.37 -17.72
N ASN A 147 3.55 5.00 -17.55
CA ASN A 147 3.36 6.00 -16.49
C ASN A 147 3.75 5.41 -15.13
N ARG A 148 4.37 6.24 -14.30
CA ARG A 148 4.81 5.89 -12.94
C ARG A 148 4.49 7.02 -11.97
N PHE A 149 3.52 7.83 -12.34
CA PHE A 149 3.27 9.07 -11.64
C PHE A 149 1.78 9.32 -11.49
N VAL A 150 1.35 9.55 -10.26
CA VAL A 150 -0.04 9.90 -9.93
C VAL A 150 -0.05 11.22 -9.19
N ILE A 151 -0.74 12.22 -9.74
CA ILE A 151 -0.96 13.51 -9.07
C ILE A 151 -1.98 13.29 -7.95
N ALA A 152 -1.76 13.92 -6.79
CA ALA A 152 -2.64 13.79 -5.63
C ALA A 152 -4.10 14.17 -5.92
N GLU A 153 -4.31 15.20 -6.75
CA GLU A 153 -5.65 15.62 -7.18
C GLU A 153 -6.35 14.55 -7.99
N ASN A 154 -5.63 13.85 -8.87
CA ASN A 154 -6.17 12.73 -9.65
C ASN A 154 -6.65 11.61 -8.73
N LEU A 155 -5.84 11.24 -7.72
CA LEU A 155 -6.22 10.24 -6.72
C LEU A 155 -7.51 10.66 -5.99
N ASN A 156 -7.57 11.90 -5.52
CA ASN A 156 -8.74 12.44 -4.82
C ASN A 156 -9.99 12.44 -5.72
N TRP A 157 -9.82 12.79 -7.00
CA TRP A 157 -10.90 12.73 -7.98
C TRP A 157 -11.37 11.29 -8.22
N MET A 158 -10.46 10.33 -8.40
CA MET A 158 -10.79 8.91 -8.60
C MET A 158 -11.57 8.35 -7.41
N VAL A 159 -11.14 8.64 -6.17
CA VAL A 159 -11.87 8.23 -4.96
C VAL A 159 -13.30 8.74 -4.97
N LYS A 160 -13.52 10.01 -5.35
CA LYS A 160 -14.86 10.61 -5.44
C LYS A 160 -15.68 10.08 -6.61
N LYS A 161 -15.05 9.81 -7.76
CA LYS A 161 -15.70 9.32 -8.98
C LYS A 161 -16.23 7.90 -8.77
N LEU A 162 -15.46 7.05 -8.10
CA LEU A 162 -15.78 5.64 -7.87
C LEU A 162 -16.63 5.40 -6.62
N GLU A 163 -16.85 6.45 -5.81
CA GLU A 163 -17.65 6.36 -4.59
C GLU A 163 -19.12 6.02 -4.89
N ASN A 164 -19.70 5.15 -4.07
CA ASN A 164 -21.14 4.91 -4.09
C ASN A 164 -21.90 6.07 -3.43
N ARG A 165 -22.25 7.09 -4.21
CA ARG A 165 -22.84 8.35 -3.72
C ARG A 165 -24.25 8.21 -3.17
N GLU A 166 -25.01 7.23 -3.62
CA GLU A 166 -26.44 7.14 -3.34
C GLU A 166 -26.79 6.15 -2.22
N ASN A 167 -25.79 5.61 -1.51
CA ASN A 167 -25.99 4.58 -0.47
C ASN A 167 -26.83 3.37 -0.94
N LYS A 168 -26.90 3.15 -2.24
CA LYS A 168 -27.64 2.04 -2.83
C LYS A 168 -26.89 0.73 -2.62
N LYS A 169 -27.64 -0.35 -2.44
CA LYS A 169 -27.06 -1.71 -2.44
C LYS A 169 -26.35 -2.05 -3.76
N LEU A 170 -26.77 -1.40 -4.85
CA LEU A 170 -26.24 -1.60 -6.19
C LEU A 170 -25.22 -0.51 -6.52
N VAL A 171 -24.07 -0.93 -6.98
CA VAL A 171 -23.00 -0.09 -7.50
C VAL A 171 -23.39 0.44 -8.88
N PRO A 172 -23.04 1.69 -9.23
CA PRO A 172 -23.23 2.18 -10.60
C PRO A 172 -22.54 1.22 -11.60
N ARG A 173 -23.28 0.83 -12.63
CA ARG A 173 -22.80 -0.14 -13.65
C ARG A 173 -21.45 0.30 -14.25
N GLU A 174 -21.32 1.57 -14.60
CA GLU A 174 -20.09 2.16 -15.16
C GLU A 174 -18.88 1.97 -14.23
N THR A 175 -19.06 2.16 -12.92
CA THR A 175 -17.99 1.97 -11.92
C THR A 175 -17.56 0.51 -11.87
N LEU A 176 -18.51 -0.41 -11.83
CA LEU A 176 -18.22 -1.84 -11.78
C LEU A 176 -17.53 -2.32 -13.07
N GLU A 177 -18.02 -1.92 -14.24
CA GLU A 177 -17.41 -2.25 -15.54
C GLU A 177 -15.97 -1.71 -15.62
N THR A 178 -15.73 -0.47 -15.17
CA THR A 178 -14.39 0.11 -15.13
C THR A 178 -13.45 -0.72 -14.25
N LEU A 179 -13.87 -1.07 -13.03
CA LEU A 179 -13.01 -1.84 -12.12
C LEU A 179 -12.76 -3.26 -12.60
N LEU A 180 -13.76 -3.93 -13.16
CA LEU A 180 -13.61 -5.26 -13.75
C LEU A 180 -12.68 -5.25 -14.98
N LYS A 181 -12.67 -4.17 -15.74
CA LYS A 181 -11.78 -3.99 -16.89
C LYS A 181 -10.32 -3.68 -16.49
N VAL A 182 -10.13 -2.83 -15.49
CA VAL A 182 -8.81 -2.27 -15.17
C VAL A 182 -8.11 -3.01 -14.03
N VAL A 183 -8.86 -3.40 -12.98
CA VAL A 183 -8.31 -3.98 -11.74
C VAL A 183 -9.19 -5.14 -11.22
N PRO A 184 -9.50 -6.16 -12.05
CA PRO A 184 -10.44 -7.24 -11.71
C PRO A 184 -10.05 -7.98 -10.43
N GLU A 185 -8.77 -8.16 -10.17
CA GLU A 185 -8.25 -8.87 -9.00
C GLU A 185 -8.41 -8.08 -7.68
N ARG A 186 -8.78 -6.79 -7.75
CA ARG A 186 -8.87 -5.90 -6.60
C ARG A 186 -10.23 -5.22 -6.42
N VAL A 187 -11.27 -5.66 -7.09
CA VAL A 187 -12.60 -5.01 -7.10
C VAL A 187 -13.10 -4.68 -5.70
N ARG A 188 -12.90 -5.56 -4.71
CA ARG A 188 -13.34 -5.33 -3.33
C ARG A 188 -12.40 -4.42 -2.55
N THR A 189 -11.09 -4.52 -2.77
CA THR A 189 -10.08 -3.91 -1.90
C THR A 189 -9.50 -2.63 -2.45
N ILE A 190 -9.72 -2.32 -3.73
CA ILE A 190 -9.13 -1.12 -4.34
C ILE A 190 -9.68 0.16 -3.72
N MET A 191 -10.99 0.25 -3.47
CA MET A 191 -11.58 1.46 -2.88
C MET A 191 -11.08 1.74 -1.45
N PRO A 192 -11.10 0.77 -0.50
CA PRO A 192 -10.46 0.98 0.80
C PRO A 192 -8.98 1.34 0.69
N GLY A 193 -8.22 0.69 -0.18
CA GLY A 193 -6.81 1.01 -0.42
C GLY A 193 -6.58 2.44 -0.94
N MET A 194 -7.40 2.88 -1.89
CA MET A 194 -7.38 4.26 -2.39
C MET A 194 -7.75 5.27 -1.31
N ILE A 195 -8.70 4.96 -0.43
CA ILE A 195 -9.10 5.83 0.68
C ILE A 195 -7.97 5.96 1.69
N ILE A 196 -7.29 4.86 2.04
CA ILE A 196 -6.09 4.89 2.89
C ILE A 196 -5.04 5.80 2.27
N LEU A 197 -4.66 5.54 1.00
CA LEU A 197 -3.65 6.34 0.30
C LEU A 197 -4.02 7.83 0.24
N ASN A 198 -5.26 8.14 -0.16
CA ASN A 198 -5.73 9.52 -0.27
C ASN A 198 -5.76 10.25 1.09
N THR A 199 -5.99 9.53 2.18
CA THR A 199 -5.96 10.09 3.53
C THR A 199 -4.53 10.40 3.94
N ILE A 200 -3.58 9.49 3.69
CA ILE A 200 -2.15 9.70 3.92
C ILE A 200 -1.63 10.88 3.07
N VAL A 201 -1.93 10.87 1.77
CA VAL A 201 -1.54 11.94 0.83
C VAL A 201 -2.00 13.32 1.31
N LYS A 202 -3.25 13.42 1.78
CA LYS A 202 -3.77 14.69 2.33
C LYS A 202 -3.15 15.07 3.65
N TYR A 203 -2.85 14.08 4.48
CA TYR A 203 -2.27 14.32 5.81
C TYR A 203 -0.88 14.94 5.72
N PHE A 204 -0.06 14.44 4.79
CA PHE A 204 1.33 14.89 4.58
C PHE A 204 1.50 15.95 3.49
N ASN A 205 0.41 16.60 3.03
CA ASN A 205 0.42 17.61 1.97
C ASN A 205 1.14 17.14 0.68
N VAL A 206 1.01 15.85 0.35
CA VAL A 206 1.66 15.24 -0.81
C VAL A 206 1.09 15.81 -2.11
N GLN A 207 1.96 16.18 -3.02
CA GLN A 207 1.61 16.65 -4.37
C GLN A 207 1.58 15.51 -5.38
N SER A 208 2.48 14.54 -5.21
CA SER A 208 2.72 13.51 -6.22
C SER A 208 3.14 12.18 -5.62
N ILE A 209 2.74 11.11 -6.30
CA ILE A 209 3.05 9.73 -5.94
C ILE A 209 3.84 9.11 -7.09
N TYR A 210 5.07 8.69 -6.82
CA TYR A 210 5.87 7.87 -7.71
C TYR A 210 5.59 6.39 -7.45
N VAL A 211 5.31 5.63 -8.50
CA VAL A 211 4.92 4.23 -8.38
C VAL A 211 6.12 3.32 -8.65
N SER A 212 6.64 2.71 -7.60
CA SER A 212 7.71 1.72 -7.71
C SER A 212 7.17 0.38 -8.21
N ARG A 213 7.93 -0.28 -9.08
CA ARG A 213 7.71 -1.69 -9.45
C ARG A 213 8.40 -2.66 -8.50
N ALA A 214 9.45 -2.20 -7.83
CA ALA A 214 10.19 -2.96 -6.83
C ALA A 214 9.64 -2.67 -5.43
N GLY A 215 9.78 -3.64 -4.53
CA GLY A 215 9.32 -3.57 -3.15
C GLY A 215 9.98 -4.65 -2.30
N VAL A 216 9.25 -5.21 -1.33
CA VAL A 216 9.78 -6.15 -0.34
C VAL A 216 10.53 -7.34 -0.96
N ARG A 217 10.07 -7.88 -2.08
CA ARG A 217 10.72 -9.04 -2.72
C ARG A 217 12.10 -8.70 -3.25
N GLU A 218 12.18 -7.61 -3.99
CA GLU A 218 13.44 -7.12 -4.54
C GLU A 218 14.38 -6.67 -3.42
N GLY A 219 13.87 -6.00 -2.39
CA GLY A 219 14.64 -5.59 -1.23
C GLY A 219 15.19 -6.78 -0.44
N TYR A 220 14.39 -7.82 -0.24
CA TYR A 220 14.84 -9.07 0.38
C TYR A 220 15.96 -9.73 -0.44
N LEU A 221 15.77 -9.84 -1.76
CA LEU A 221 16.78 -10.39 -2.67
C LEU A 221 18.09 -9.62 -2.56
N TYR A 222 18.06 -8.31 -2.63
CA TYR A 222 19.25 -7.49 -2.53
C TYR A 222 19.96 -7.63 -1.18
N LYS A 223 19.21 -7.58 -0.08
CA LYS A 223 19.79 -7.52 1.26
C LYS A 223 20.18 -8.88 1.82
N GLN A 224 19.42 -9.94 1.52
CA GLN A 224 19.61 -11.25 2.14
C GLN A 224 20.30 -12.27 1.22
N VAL A 225 20.24 -12.09 -0.08
CA VAL A 225 20.81 -13.04 -1.03
C VAL A 225 22.09 -12.47 -1.65
N LEU A 226 21.96 -11.36 -2.38
CA LEU A 226 23.09 -10.84 -3.16
C LEU A 226 24.22 -10.24 -2.31
N THR A 227 23.91 -9.65 -1.13
CA THR A 227 24.95 -9.11 -0.24
C THR A 227 25.75 -10.23 0.43
N LYS A 228 25.07 -11.33 0.83
CA LYS A 228 25.74 -12.48 1.43
C LYS A 228 26.63 -13.25 0.47
N GLU A 229 26.23 -13.33 -0.80
CA GLU A 229 27.08 -13.96 -1.85
C GLU A 229 28.34 -13.12 -2.13
N GLY A 230 28.25 -11.79 -2.04
CA GLY A 230 29.42 -10.91 -2.17
C GLY A 230 30.43 -11.03 -1.03
N GLU A 231 29.95 -11.27 0.21
CA GLU A 231 30.82 -11.48 1.39
C GLU A 231 31.47 -12.87 1.43
N GLN A 232 30.88 -13.88 0.79
CA GLN A 232 31.46 -15.23 0.71
C GLN A 232 32.48 -15.39 -0.42
N ASN A 233 32.50 -14.46 -1.38
CA ASN A 233 33.41 -14.47 -2.55
C ASN A 233 34.49 -13.38 -2.46
N ALA A 234 34.62 -12.65 -1.36
CA ALA A 234 35.64 -11.65 -1.07
C ALA A 234 36.63 -12.16 -0.02
#